data_87823960fe86adc86bbe062dd3c5cb91
#
_entry.id   87823960fe86adc86bbe062dd3c5cb91
#
_cell.length_a   1.000
_cell.length_b   1.000
_cell.length_c   1.000
_cell.angle_alpha   90.00
_cell.angle_beta   90.00
_cell.angle_gamma   90.00
#
_symmetry.space_group_name_H-M   'P 1'
#
loop_
_entity.id
_entity.type
_entity.pdbx_description
1 polymer ?
#
loop_
_entity_poly.entity_id
_entity_poly.type
_entity_poly.pdbx_seq_one_letter_code
_entity_poly.pdbx_strand_id
1 'polypeptide(L)'
;MKTILYPTRGGQTSYLNQDAVIALAKEENAELIFLYVSNVQFLEKLGHVSHTKVVEEELEEMGEFLLAMACERAEKAGWKAEAVCRQGVFLEAVNEVIQEHQVDTFVIGAPGSTHAVTTTDFLQNLIQEIKGTNQIEVLVIQDGHLIDL
;
A
#
# COMPACT_ATOMS: atom_id res chain seq x y z
N MET A 1 14.77 10.11 11.36
CA MET A 1 14.45 8.69 11.06
C MET A 1 13.63 8.64 9.79
N LYS A 2 14.01 7.75 8.87
CA LYS A 2 13.25 7.53 7.62
C LYS A 2 11.88 6.95 7.91
N THR A 3 10.93 7.28 7.06
CA THR A 3 9.58 6.70 7.10
C THR A 3 9.27 6.05 5.77
N ILE A 4 8.91 4.77 5.81
CA ILE A 4 8.55 3.97 4.64
C ILE A 4 7.05 3.74 4.67
N LEU A 5 6.40 4.00 3.53
CA LEU A 5 4.97 3.74 3.34
C LEU A 5 4.79 2.59 2.35
N TYR A 6 4.01 1.59 2.74
CA TYR A 6 3.70 0.46 1.87
C TYR A 6 2.20 0.18 1.88
N PRO A 7 1.50 0.37 0.75
CA PRO A 7 0.10 -0.03 0.64
C PRO A 7 0.00 -1.54 0.48
N THR A 8 -0.82 -2.17 1.31
CA THR A 8 -1.02 -3.61 1.30
C THR A 8 -2.45 -3.98 0.96
N ARG A 9 -2.64 -5.09 0.29
CA ARG A 9 -3.95 -5.60 -0.11
C ARG A 9 -4.32 -6.93 0.53
N GLY A 10 -3.37 -7.61 1.16
CA GLY A 10 -3.58 -8.94 1.71
C GLY A 10 -3.47 -10.04 0.66
N GLY A 11 -3.56 -11.29 1.10
CA GLY A 11 -3.37 -12.48 0.27
C GLY A 11 -1.94 -13.01 0.34
N GLN A 12 -1.75 -14.27 -0.12
CA GLN A 12 -0.47 -14.97 0.03
C GLN A 12 0.68 -14.29 -0.73
N THR A 13 0.39 -13.74 -1.91
CA THR A 13 1.41 -13.02 -2.69
C THR A 13 1.87 -11.75 -1.99
N SER A 14 0.99 -11.12 -1.21
CA SER A 14 1.33 -9.95 -0.40
C SER A 14 2.31 -10.26 0.71
N TYR A 15 2.30 -11.49 1.23
CA TYR A 15 3.14 -11.84 2.38
C TYR A 15 4.62 -11.77 2.06
N LEU A 16 5.02 -12.21 0.87
CA LEU A 16 6.42 -12.09 0.44
C LEU A 16 6.86 -10.63 0.38
N ASN A 17 6.00 -9.79 -0.15
CA ASN A 17 6.28 -8.36 -0.25
C ASN A 17 6.28 -7.70 1.13
N GLN A 18 5.34 -8.06 2.00
CA GLN A 18 5.32 -7.55 3.38
C GLN A 18 6.60 -7.91 4.11
N ASP A 19 7.05 -9.16 4.02
CA ASP A 19 8.27 -9.60 4.67
C ASP A 19 9.50 -8.84 4.16
N ALA A 20 9.56 -8.58 2.86
CA ALA A 20 10.65 -7.83 2.26
C ALA A 20 10.65 -6.36 2.69
N VAL A 21 9.48 -5.74 2.78
CA VAL A 21 9.36 -4.35 3.25
C VAL A 21 9.72 -4.25 4.73
N ILE A 22 9.30 -5.21 5.53
CA ILE A 22 9.67 -5.27 6.95
C ILE A 22 11.20 -5.38 7.10
N ALA A 23 11.81 -6.27 6.32
CA ALA A 23 13.27 -6.43 6.33
C ALA A 23 13.97 -5.13 5.93
N LEU A 24 13.47 -4.44 4.91
CA LEU A 24 14.00 -3.15 4.48
C LEU A 24 13.90 -2.10 5.59
N ALA A 25 12.76 -2.01 6.25
CA ALA A 25 12.57 -1.06 7.35
C ALA A 25 13.54 -1.33 8.50
N LYS A 26 13.72 -2.60 8.85
CA LYS A 26 14.68 -2.99 9.89
C LYS A 26 16.11 -2.62 9.50
N GLU A 27 16.50 -2.93 8.27
CA GLU A 27 17.84 -2.65 7.75
C GLU A 27 18.14 -1.16 7.77
N GLU A 28 17.20 -0.34 7.39
CA GLU A 28 17.35 1.12 7.35
C GLU A 28 17.01 1.80 8.67
N ASN A 29 16.58 1.05 9.66
CA ASN A 29 16.10 1.58 10.94
C ASN A 29 15.02 2.64 10.71
N ALA A 30 14.06 2.31 9.85
CA ALA A 30 13.01 3.23 9.41
C ALA A 30 11.68 2.94 10.09
N GLU A 31 10.87 3.99 10.25
CA GLU A 31 9.48 3.80 10.62
C GLU A 31 8.74 3.17 9.44
N LEU A 32 7.85 2.22 9.72
CA LEU A 32 7.09 1.53 8.68
C LEU A 32 5.60 1.77 8.87
N ILE A 33 4.95 2.21 7.79
CA ILE A 33 3.50 2.41 7.76
C ILE A 33 2.91 1.47 6.72
N PHE A 34 1.98 0.63 7.14
CA PHE A 34 1.12 -0.13 6.22
C PHE A 34 -0.15 0.67 5.97
N LEU A 35 -0.49 0.82 4.71
CA LEU A 35 -1.67 1.57 4.27
C LEU A 35 -2.65 0.64 3.56
N TYR A 36 -3.92 0.76 3.88
CA TYR A 36 -5.01 0.16 3.11
C TYR A 36 -5.93 1.27 2.62
N VAL A 37 -6.19 1.28 1.31
CA VAL A 37 -7.10 2.24 0.70
C VAL A 37 -8.31 1.50 0.14
N SER A 38 -9.50 1.84 0.61
CA SER A 38 -10.74 1.32 0.07
C SER A 38 -11.38 2.35 -0.87
N ASN A 39 -11.68 1.94 -2.09
CA ASN A 39 -12.32 2.81 -3.07
C ASN A 39 -13.77 2.38 -3.28
N VAL A 40 -14.69 3.16 -2.71
CA VAL A 40 -16.12 2.88 -2.77
C VAL A 40 -16.79 3.50 -3.99
N GLN A 41 -16.15 4.46 -4.64
CA GLN A 41 -16.68 5.11 -5.83
C GLN A 41 -17.00 4.11 -6.95
N PHE A 42 -16.19 3.06 -7.02
CA PHE A 42 -16.42 1.98 -7.98
C PHE A 42 -17.80 1.33 -7.80
N LEU A 43 -18.24 1.14 -6.55
CA LEU A 43 -19.53 0.53 -6.24
C LEU A 43 -20.69 1.44 -6.57
N GLU A 44 -20.54 2.75 -6.37
CA GLU A 44 -21.54 3.73 -6.75
C GLU A 44 -21.79 3.73 -8.26
N LYS A 45 -20.72 3.58 -9.06
CA LYS A 45 -20.81 3.51 -10.51
C LYS A 45 -21.54 2.26 -11.01
N LEU A 46 -21.58 1.19 -10.20
CA LEU A 46 -22.29 -0.04 -10.54
C LEU A 46 -23.80 0.03 -10.24
N GLY A 47 -24.28 1.13 -9.67
CA GLY A 47 -25.70 1.32 -9.40
C GLY A 47 -26.24 0.62 -8.16
N HIS A 48 -25.37 0.15 -7.26
CA HIS A 48 -25.77 -0.51 -6.01
C HIS A 48 -25.87 0.49 -4.86
N VAL A 49 -26.58 1.59 -5.09
CA VAL A 49 -26.63 2.75 -4.18
C VAL A 49 -27.22 2.43 -2.82
N SER A 50 -28.18 1.49 -2.75
CA SER A 50 -28.91 1.18 -1.51
C SER A 50 -28.07 0.43 -0.48
N HIS A 51 -26.93 -0.16 -0.87
CA HIS A 51 -26.10 -0.95 0.01
C HIS A 51 -24.67 -0.39 0.13
N THR A 52 -24.40 0.77 -0.44
CA THR A 52 -23.06 1.36 -0.46
C THR A 52 -22.48 1.55 0.93
N LYS A 53 -23.29 2.02 1.87
CA LYS A 53 -22.81 2.26 3.24
C LYS A 53 -22.42 0.97 3.97
N VAL A 54 -23.19 -0.11 3.79
CA VAL A 54 -22.89 -1.41 4.37
C VAL A 54 -21.59 -1.95 3.78
N VAL A 55 -21.42 -1.84 2.48
CA VAL A 55 -20.22 -2.29 1.78
C VAL A 55 -19.01 -1.46 2.20
N GLU A 56 -19.16 -0.15 2.39
CA GLU A 56 -18.10 0.71 2.92
C GLU A 56 -17.61 0.22 4.28
N GLU A 57 -18.54 -0.07 5.18
CA GLU A 57 -18.21 -0.55 6.53
C GLU A 57 -17.50 -1.90 6.48
N GLU A 58 -17.96 -2.81 5.62
CA GLU A 58 -17.34 -4.12 5.46
C GLU A 58 -15.94 -4.03 4.87
N LEU A 59 -15.73 -3.15 3.89
CA LEU A 59 -14.41 -2.93 3.30
C LEU A 59 -13.45 -2.30 4.32
N GLU A 60 -13.95 -1.40 5.14
CA GLU A 60 -13.16 -0.78 6.19
C GLU A 60 -12.75 -1.81 7.24
N GLU A 61 -13.68 -2.68 7.68
CA GLU A 61 -13.39 -3.76 8.61
C GLU A 61 -12.39 -4.75 8.02
N MET A 62 -12.53 -5.08 6.74
CA MET A 62 -11.57 -5.94 6.04
C MET A 62 -10.19 -5.28 6.01
N GLY A 63 -10.13 -3.99 5.70
CA GLY A 63 -8.89 -3.25 5.69
C GLY A 63 -8.20 -3.24 7.04
N GLU A 64 -8.95 -2.99 8.10
CA GLU A 64 -8.43 -3.03 9.48
C GLU A 64 -7.87 -4.40 9.83
N PHE A 65 -8.58 -5.46 9.44
CA PHE A 65 -8.13 -6.83 9.67
C PHE A 65 -6.82 -7.11 8.92
N LEU A 66 -6.76 -6.74 7.64
CA LEU A 66 -5.55 -6.96 6.83
C LEU A 66 -4.36 -6.16 7.37
N LEU A 67 -4.61 -4.94 7.82
CA LEU A 67 -3.58 -4.11 8.44
C LEU A 67 -3.09 -4.70 9.76
N ALA A 68 -4.01 -5.21 10.58
CA ALA A 68 -3.64 -5.85 11.83
C ALA A 68 -2.76 -7.07 11.59
N MET A 69 -3.07 -7.87 10.57
CA MET A 69 -2.24 -9.01 10.18
C MET A 69 -0.84 -8.59 9.72
N ALA A 70 -0.75 -7.52 8.94
CA ALA A 70 0.54 -7.01 8.49
C ALA A 70 1.38 -6.51 9.66
N CYS A 71 0.78 -5.78 10.58
CA CYS A 71 1.46 -5.27 11.77
C CYS A 71 1.92 -6.42 12.69
N GLU A 72 1.10 -7.46 12.84
CA GLU A 72 1.48 -8.65 13.60
C GLU A 72 2.68 -9.35 12.96
N ARG A 73 2.70 -9.42 11.63
CA ARG A 73 3.82 -9.99 10.90
C ARG A 73 5.10 -9.22 11.14
N ALA A 74 5.02 -7.89 11.16
CA ALA A 74 6.15 -7.03 11.50
C ALA A 74 6.62 -7.28 12.93
N GLU A 75 5.70 -7.35 13.87
CA GLU A 75 6.01 -7.58 15.28
C GLU A 75 6.74 -8.91 15.49
N LYS A 76 6.28 -9.96 14.83
CA LYS A 76 6.94 -11.28 14.87
C LYS A 76 8.35 -11.23 14.30
N ALA A 77 8.60 -10.33 13.36
CA ALA A 77 9.92 -10.12 12.79
C ALA A 77 10.77 -9.15 13.62
N GLY A 78 10.27 -8.68 14.75
CA GLY A 78 10.99 -7.78 15.64
C GLY A 78 10.93 -6.32 15.26
N TRP A 79 9.92 -5.90 14.49
CA TRP A 79 9.77 -4.51 14.06
C TRP A 79 8.35 -4.01 14.28
N LYS A 80 8.23 -2.78 14.73
CA LYS A 80 6.91 -2.16 14.96
C LYS A 80 6.48 -1.40 13.71
N ALA A 81 5.26 -1.68 13.25
CA ALA A 81 4.66 -0.98 12.12
C ALA A 81 3.39 -0.25 12.57
N GLU A 82 3.08 0.83 11.87
CA GLU A 82 1.86 1.60 12.07
C GLU A 82 0.87 1.24 10.97
N ALA A 83 -0.42 1.21 11.30
CA ALA A 83 -1.49 0.92 10.35
C ALA A 83 -2.29 2.18 10.05
N VAL A 84 -2.51 2.46 8.78
CA VAL A 84 -3.33 3.59 8.33
C VAL A 84 -4.34 3.08 7.32
N CYS A 85 -5.62 3.37 7.56
CA CYS A 85 -6.72 3.02 6.66
C CYS A 85 -7.34 4.31 6.12
N ARG A 86 -7.54 4.38 4.81
CA ARG A 86 -8.16 5.52 4.15
C ARG A 86 -9.20 5.07 3.15
N GLN A 87 -10.22 5.88 2.95
CA GLN A 87 -11.20 5.70 1.90
C GLN A 87 -10.95 6.73 0.81
N GLY A 88 -11.25 6.36 -0.44
CA GLY A 88 -11.19 7.28 -1.56
C GLY A 88 -10.35 6.78 -2.72
N VAL A 89 -9.90 7.70 -3.54
CA VAL A 89 -9.05 7.42 -4.70
C VAL A 89 -7.64 7.11 -4.22
N PHE A 90 -7.08 6.02 -4.72
CA PHE A 90 -5.78 5.50 -4.25
C PHE A 90 -4.68 6.55 -4.30
N LEU A 91 -4.51 7.22 -5.44
CA LEU A 91 -3.46 8.21 -5.60
C LEU A 91 -3.59 9.38 -4.63
N GLU A 92 -4.82 9.88 -4.46
CA GLU A 92 -5.08 10.97 -3.52
C GLU A 92 -4.79 10.56 -2.08
N ALA A 93 -5.24 9.37 -1.69
CA ALA A 93 -5.02 8.84 -0.35
C ALA A 93 -3.53 8.66 -0.07
N VAL A 94 -2.78 8.11 -1.02
CA VAL A 94 -1.34 7.94 -0.90
C VAL A 94 -0.64 9.29 -0.71
N ASN A 95 -0.97 10.27 -1.54
CA ASN A 95 -0.37 11.61 -1.44
C ASN A 95 -0.65 12.26 -0.09
N GLU A 96 -1.88 12.13 0.41
CA GLU A 96 -2.25 12.67 1.71
C GLU A 96 -1.42 12.05 2.84
N VAL A 97 -1.30 10.73 2.83
CA VAL A 97 -0.54 10.01 3.86
C VAL A 97 0.95 10.37 3.78
N ILE A 98 1.50 10.47 2.59
CA ILE A 98 2.89 10.89 2.39
C ILE A 98 3.15 12.25 3.06
N GLN A 99 2.24 13.19 2.85
CA GLN A 99 2.39 14.54 3.39
C GLN A 99 2.17 14.58 4.90
N GLU A 100 1.12 13.89 5.38
CA GLU A 100 0.79 13.86 6.81
C GLU A 100 1.89 13.24 7.67
N HIS A 101 2.51 12.17 7.16
CA HIS A 101 3.51 11.41 7.92
C HIS A 101 4.94 11.71 7.50
N GLN A 102 5.15 12.65 6.60
CA GLN A 102 6.48 13.02 6.09
C GLN A 102 7.25 11.79 5.59
N VAL A 103 6.61 11.03 4.71
CA VAL A 103 7.16 9.80 4.17
C VAL A 103 8.37 10.09 3.28
N ASP A 104 9.45 9.35 3.44
CA ASP A 104 10.68 9.47 2.65
C ASP A 104 10.72 8.48 1.50
N THR A 105 10.15 7.31 1.68
CA THR A 105 10.17 6.23 0.71
C THR A 105 8.80 5.60 0.58
N PHE A 106 8.30 5.54 -0.65
CA PHE A 106 7.06 4.83 -0.97
C PHE A 106 7.42 3.53 -1.67
N VAL A 107 6.94 2.40 -1.14
CA VAL A 107 7.15 1.08 -1.76
C VAL A 107 5.81 0.61 -2.31
N ILE A 108 5.78 0.24 -3.58
CA ILE A 108 4.56 -0.27 -4.21
C ILE A 108 4.80 -1.68 -4.74
N GLY A 109 3.83 -2.56 -4.52
CA GLY A 109 3.88 -3.93 -5.02
C GLY A 109 3.43 -4.00 -6.47
N ALA A 110 4.26 -4.65 -7.30
CA ALA A 110 3.87 -4.98 -8.66
C ALA A 110 3.11 -6.30 -8.67
N PRO A 111 2.15 -6.48 -9.60
CA PRO A 111 1.51 -7.78 -9.77
C PRO A 111 2.54 -8.82 -10.19
N GLY A 112 2.25 -10.08 -9.86
CA GLY A 112 3.13 -11.20 -10.22
C GLY A 112 3.37 -11.30 -11.73
N SER A 113 4.42 -12.01 -12.11
CA SER A 113 4.95 -12.09 -13.47
C SER A 113 3.97 -12.58 -14.54
N THR A 114 2.80 -13.10 -14.16
CA THR A 114 1.78 -13.60 -15.08
C THR A 114 0.83 -12.53 -15.61
N HIS A 115 0.91 -11.30 -15.09
CA HIS A 115 0.03 -10.21 -15.51
C HIS A 115 0.81 -9.17 -16.30
N ALA A 116 0.59 -9.20 -17.56
CA ALA A 116 1.29 -8.56 -18.63
C ALA A 116 1.35 -7.01 -18.63
N VAL A 117 1.94 -6.54 -19.61
CA VAL A 117 2.33 -5.22 -20.15
C VAL A 117 1.46 -4.02 -19.71
N THR A 118 0.13 -4.17 -19.65
CA THR A 118 -0.81 -3.11 -19.28
C THR A 118 -0.64 -2.65 -17.84
N THR A 119 -0.28 -3.57 -16.96
CA THR A 119 -0.11 -3.29 -15.53
C THR A 119 1.19 -2.54 -15.27
N THR A 120 2.21 -2.81 -16.07
CA THR A 120 3.51 -2.12 -15.96
C THR A 120 3.36 -0.64 -16.32
N ASP A 121 2.63 -0.34 -17.41
CA ASP A 121 2.39 1.04 -17.82
C ASP A 121 1.61 1.81 -16.76
N PHE A 122 0.60 1.18 -16.16
CA PHE A 122 -0.17 1.79 -15.08
C PHE A 122 0.72 2.12 -13.87
N LEU A 123 1.59 1.18 -13.49
CA LEU A 123 2.53 1.39 -12.39
C LEU A 123 3.51 2.50 -12.68
N GLN A 124 4.06 2.55 -13.90
CA GLN A 124 4.99 3.60 -14.28
C GLN A 124 4.36 4.98 -14.21
N ASN A 125 3.12 5.11 -14.68
CA ASN A 125 2.38 6.37 -14.60
C ASN A 125 2.11 6.77 -13.15
N LEU A 126 1.70 5.83 -12.33
CA LEU A 126 1.44 6.07 -10.91
C LEU A 126 2.70 6.54 -10.18
N ILE A 127 3.83 5.87 -10.44
CA ILE A 127 5.12 6.22 -9.85
C ILE A 127 5.53 7.63 -10.24
N GLN A 128 5.38 7.98 -11.51
CA GLN A 128 5.73 9.31 -12.00
C GLN A 128 4.89 10.40 -11.33
N GLU A 129 3.59 10.15 -11.16
CA GLU A 129 2.71 11.10 -10.48
C GLU A 129 3.07 11.27 -9.01
N ILE A 130 3.38 10.19 -8.33
CA ILE A 130 3.79 10.25 -6.92
C ILE A 130 5.11 10.99 -6.77
N LYS A 131 6.10 10.69 -7.60
CA LYS A 131 7.39 11.38 -7.58
C LYS A 131 7.26 12.85 -7.93
N GLY A 132 6.42 13.18 -8.91
CA GLY A 132 6.22 14.56 -9.34
C GLY A 132 5.57 15.43 -8.27
N THR A 133 4.68 14.85 -7.47
CA THR A 133 3.99 15.58 -6.41
C THR A 133 4.81 15.68 -5.13
N ASN A 134 5.57 14.65 -4.76
CA ASN A 134 6.14 14.51 -3.42
C ASN A 134 7.67 14.57 -3.36
N GLN A 135 8.36 14.40 -4.47
CA GLN A 135 9.83 14.40 -4.54
C GLN A 135 10.46 13.39 -3.55
N ILE A 136 9.92 12.18 -3.52
CA ILE A 136 10.39 11.11 -2.64
C ILE A 136 10.92 9.94 -3.45
N GLU A 137 11.63 9.03 -2.78
CA GLU A 137 12.04 7.77 -3.37
C GLU A 137 10.84 6.85 -3.55
N VAL A 138 10.73 6.22 -4.72
CA VAL A 138 9.70 5.21 -4.97
C VAL A 138 10.39 3.91 -5.37
N LEU A 139 10.09 2.86 -4.65
CA LEU A 139 10.61 1.52 -4.90
C LEU A 139 9.48 0.61 -5.33
N VAL A 140 9.78 -0.33 -6.22
CA VAL A 140 8.81 -1.34 -6.67
C VAL A 140 9.27 -2.70 -6.18
N ILE A 141 8.34 -3.47 -5.62
CA ILE A 141 8.61 -4.80 -5.11
C ILE A 141 7.72 -5.81 -5.83
N GLN A 142 8.31 -6.95 -6.19
CA GLN A 142 7.58 -8.02 -6.87
C GLN A 142 8.11 -9.35 -6.34
N ASP A 143 7.18 -10.21 -5.88
CA ASP A 143 7.50 -11.54 -5.35
C ASP A 143 8.60 -11.50 -4.27
N GLY A 144 8.59 -10.46 -3.43
CA GLY A 144 9.53 -10.30 -2.33
C GLY A 144 10.86 -9.67 -2.70
N HIS A 145 11.02 -9.21 -3.93
CA HIS A 145 12.27 -8.62 -4.42
C HIS A 145 12.04 -7.22 -4.99
N LEU A 146 12.98 -6.32 -4.73
CA LEU A 146 12.97 -5.00 -5.35
C LEU A 146 13.28 -5.15 -6.83
N ILE A 147 12.53 -4.46 -7.67
CA ILE A 147 12.70 -4.48 -9.12
C ILE A 147 12.79 -3.07 -9.67
N ASP A 148 13.39 -2.94 -10.85
CA ASP A 148 13.38 -1.70 -11.63
C ASP A 148 12.30 -1.78 -12.71
N LEU A 149 11.56 -0.69 -12.88
CA LEU A 149 10.59 -0.58 -13.96
C LEU A 149 11.08 0.35 -15.06
#